data_06cd6b7951fd4eba186cc4ce8978f9b4
#
_entry.id   06cd6b7951fd4eba186cc4ce8978f9b4
#
_cell.length_a   1.000
_cell.length_b   1.000
_cell.length_c   1.000
_cell.angle_alpha   90.00
_cell.angle_beta   90.00
_cell.angle_gamma   90.00
#
_symmetry.space_group_name_H-M   'P 1'
#
loop_
_entity.id
_entity.type
_entity.pdbx_description
1 polymer ?
#
loop_
_entity_poly.entity_id
_entity_poly.type
_entity_poly.pdbx_seq_one_letter_code
_entity_poly.pdbx_strand_id
1 'polypeptide(L)'
;MTGDEVAELDKSEDQPEAEDFEEEMVTIWSPESGDNLEINETPIDEWVRSVDFSTTEEVPIPERLVDQVIGQEAGSVVIKKAAEQRRHMMMIGDPGTGKSMLARSMTELLPQDKLEDILCYPNEDDENEPRIRTVPAGRGDRIVKTQKEAIKIQKEKSQKMLMIGFVAVAFLLAVVAIQSGDILTLLFGMLLLMFGYMFLRSRMGGADEARIPKVLVKHQGQDPPPFVDATGTLSGSLLGDVRHDPFQSGGMETPAHDRVEPGAIHRAHGGVLYIDEINLLRLEEQQALLTAMQERAFPISGRSERSSGALTKTEAVPCDFILIAAGNLDAIQGMHPALRSRIRGYGYEVYVNSHMPDTTANRRRLIRFIAQEVRRDIGTSREIPHFDRSGVSVILREAQRRAGRRGKLSLRLRELGGLVRIAGDLACEEGAEYTTSRHVLAARKIAKPLEQQVADRMIERRQEYSLIVNSGNRIGRVNGLAVLGADSGLSDYSGIMLPVEALVTPSLSSGGKVYATGGLSDLAKESVTNVSAVIKKLTGKDVS
;
A
#
# COMPACT_ATOMS: atom_id res chain seq x y z
N MET A 1 7.78 -49.23 51.11
CA MET A 1 6.46 -49.68 51.53
C MET A 1 5.57 -48.51 51.23
N THR A 2 4.93 -48.58 50.12
CA THR A 2 3.52 -48.81 49.81
C THR A 2 2.68 -47.59 50.22
N GLY A 3 1.86 -47.00 49.44
CA GLY A 3 1.24 -47.31 48.18
C GLY A 3 0.26 -46.21 47.83
N ASP A 4 -0.06 -46.22 46.63
CA ASP A 4 -1.11 -45.55 45.88
C ASP A 4 -2.40 -45.20 46.63
N GLU A 5 -2.97 -44.04 46.25
CA GLU A 5 -4.36 -44.03 45.80
C GLU A 5 -4.64 -42.76 44.99
N VAL A 6 -4.95 -43.00 43.75
CA VAL A 6 -5.44 -42.09 42.72
C VAL A 6 -6.90 -41.79 43.00
N ALA A 7 -7.28 -40.53 43.01
CA ALA A 7 -8.69 -40.14 42.87
C ALA A 7 -8.88 -39.48 41.50
N GLU A 8 -9.42 -40.26 40.56
CA GLU A 8 -10.12 -39.77 39.38
C GLU A 8 -11.29 -38.87 39.82
N LEU A 9 -11.34 -37.68 39.31
CA LEU A 9 -12.54 -36.85 39.26
C LEU A 9 -12.92 -36.61 37.79
N ASP A 10 -13.94 -37.34 37.47
CA ASP A 10 -14.89 -37.23 36.39
C ASP A 10 -15.11 -35.77 35.92
N LYS A 11 -14.84 -35.49 34.65
CA LYS A 11 -15.33 -34.34 33.92
C LYS A 11 -16.16 -34.84 32.77
N SER A 12 -17.43 -35.07 33.07
CA SER A 12 -18.47 -35.17 32.05
C SER A 12 -19.01 -33.80 31.68
N GLU A 13 -19.02 -33.57 30.38
CA GLU A 13 -20.07 -32.99 29.58
C GLU A 13 -20.59 -31.56 29.93
N ASP A 14 -20.31 -30.62 29.07
CA ASP A 14 -21.24 -29.85 28.24
C ASP A 14 -20.52 -28.61 27.70
N GLN A 15 -20.07 -28.65 26.45
CA GLN A 15 -19.88 -27.45 25.64
C GLN A 15 -20.50 -27.68 24.27
N PRO A 16 -21.16 -26.65 23.72
CA PRO A 16 -22.18 -26.84 22.72
C PRO A 16 -21.64 -26.92 21.28
N GLU A 17 -22.37 -27.62 20.49
CA GLU A 17 -22.28 -27.90 19.06
C GLU A 17 -22.13 -26.65 18.11
N ALA A 18 -21.98 -25.45 18.63
CA ALA A 18 -21.84 -24.23 17.84
C ALA A 18 -20.40 -24.00 17.33
N GLU A 19 -19.37 -24.42 18.08
CA GLU A 19 -17.97 -24.28 17.67
C GLU A 19 -17.61 -25.26 16.54
N ASP A 20 -18.16 -26.47 16.57
CA ASP A 20 -17.94 -27.47 15.53
C ASP A 20 -18.58 -27.08 14.19
N PHE A 21 -19.70 -26.34 14.19
CA PHE A 21 -20.38 -25.88 12.97
C PHE A 21 -19.64 -24.73 12.27
N GLU A 22 -18.99 -23.84 13.04
CA GLU A 22 -18.17 -22.77 12.46
C GLU A 22 -16.84 -23.30 11.90
N GLU A 23 -16.22 -24.29 12.56
CA GLU A 23 -15.02 -24.95 12.04
C GLU A 23 -15.31 -25.78 10.78
N GLU A 24 -16.44 -26.46 10.70
CA GLU A 24 -16.84 -27.24 9.51
C GLU A 24 -17.18 -26.35 8.31
N MET A 25 -17.84 -25.21 8.52
CA MET A 25 -18.13 -24.22 7.47
C MET A 25 -16.86 -23.52 6.97
N VAL A 26 -15.90 -23.24 7.86
CA VAL A 26 -14.60 -22.66 7.49
C VAL A 26 -13.77 -23.65 6.69
N THR A 27 -13.82 -24.95 6.98
CA THR A 27 -13.09 -25.99 6.24
C THR A 27 -13.62 -26.21 4.82
N ILE A 28 -14.91 -26.08 4.57
CA ILE A 28 -15.47 -26.18 3.20
C ILE A 28 -14.93 -25.07 2.27
N TRP A 29 -14.63 -23.89 2.81
CA TRP A 29 -14.14 -22.73 2.07
C TRP A 29 -12.63 -22.47 2.25
N SER A 30 -11.98 -23.17 3.19
CA SER A 30 -10.53 -23.15 3.39
C SER A 30 -9.84 -24.14 2.45
N PRO A 31 -8.61 -23.86 1.99
CA PRO A 31 -7.86 -24.82 1.23
C PRO A 31 -7.32 -25.91 2.17
N GLU A 32 -7.95 -27.04 2.21
CA GLU A 32 -7.26 -28.23 2.76
C GLU A 32 -6.02 -28.52 1.91
N SER A 33 -4.92 -28.79 2.59
CA SER A 33 -3.65 -29.25 2.03
C SER A 33 -3.83 -30.66 1.44
N GLY A 34 -4.43 -30.75 0.27
CA GLY A 34 -4.72 -32.02 -0.40
C GLY A 34 -5.66 -31.91 -1.58
N ASP A 35 -6.25 -30.73 -1.82
CA ASP A 35 -7.14 -30.54 -2.97
C ASP A 35 -6.39 -30.74 -4.28
N ASN A 36 -6.87 -31.72 -5.03
CA ASN A 36 -6.41 -32.13 -6.34
C ASN A 36 -5.98 -30.94 -7.18
N LEU A 37 -4.71 -30.95 -7.61
CA LEU A 37 -4.16 -30.04 -8.62
C LEU A 37 -4.83 -30.23 -10.00
N GLU A 38 -5.84 -31.08 -10.09
CA GLU A 38 -6.58 -31.36 -11.30
C GLU A 38 -7.41 -30.16 -11.73
N ILE A 39 -7.18 -29.76 -12.98
CA ILE A 39 -7.93 -28.69 -13.64
C ILE A 39 -9.40 -29.12 -13.70
N ASN A 40 -10.28 -28.25 -13.23
CA ASN A 40 -11.72 -28.50 -13.32
C ASN A 40 -12.21 -28.23 -14.74
N GLU A 41 -12.52 -29.27 -15.48
CA GLU A 41 -13.01 -29.18 -16.86
C GLU A 41 -14.51 -28.84 -16.95
N THR A 42 -15.25 -28.88 -15.84
CA THR A 42 -16.68 -28.52 -15.82
C THR A 42 -16.86 -27.04 -16.18
N PRO A 43 -17.76 -26.70 -17.11
CA PRO A 43 -18.07 -25.32 -17.43
C PRO A 43 -18.44 -24.52 -16.18
N ILE A 44 -17.95 -23.27 -16.08
CA ILE A 44 -18.14 -22.44 -14.88
C ILE A 44 -19.62 -22.28 -14.51
N ASP A 45 -20.50 -22.08 -15.51
CA ASP A 45 -21.94 -21.90 -15.27
C ASP A 45 -22.60 -23.15 -14.65
N GLU A 46 -22.16 -24.33 -15.05
CA GLU A 46 -22.65 -25.60 -14.53
C GLU A 46 -22.08 -25.85 -13.13
N TRP A 47 -20.78 -25.60 -12.96
CA TRP A 47 -20.12 -25.75 -11.68
C TRP A 47 -20.69 -24.81 -10.60
N VAL A 48 -20.93 -23.52 -10.91
CA VAL A 48 -21.51 -22.57 -9.94
C VAL A 48 -22.90 -22.99 -9.49
N ARG A 49 -23.68 -23.64 -10.36
CA ARG A 49 -24.99 -24.19 -9.97
C ARG A 49 -24.90 -25.37 -9.00
N SER A 50 -23.79 -26.12 -9.02
CA SER A 50 -23.55 -27.26 -8.12
C SER A 50 -23.00 -26.85 -6.76
N VAL A 51 -22.50 -25.62 -6.60
CA VAL A 51 -21.96 -25.13 -5.32
C VAL A 51 -23.10 -24.67 -4.41
N ASP A 52 -23.01 -25.00 -3.13
CA ASP A 52 -24.03 -24.66 -2.13
C ASP A 52 -23.83 -23.24 -1.58
N PHE A 53 -24.44 -22.27 -2.21
CA PHE A 53 -24.62 -20.88 -1.78
C PHE A 53 -25.67 -20.21 -2.68
N SER A 54 -26.49 -19.32 -2.15
CA SER A 54 -27.43 -18.53 -2.97
C SER A 54 -26.86 -17.19 -3.35
N THR A 55 -26.21 -16.53 -2.40
CA THR A 55 -25.60 -15.22 -2.57
C THR A 55 -24.20 -15.16 -1.94
N THR A 56 -23.42 -14.17 -2.32
CA THR A 56 -22.08 -13.94 -1.70
C THR A 56 -22.15 -13.51 -0.25
N GLU A 57 -23.32 -13.22 0.31
CA GLU A 57 -23.52 -12.92 1.71
C GLU A 57 -23.22 -14.13 2.61
N GLU A 58 -23.59 -15.32 2.13
CA GLU A 58 -23.42 -16.60 2.83
C GLU A 58 -21.97 -17.08 2.85
N VAL A 59 -21.09 -16.46 2.07
CA VAL A 59 -19.69 -16.90 1.93
C VAL A 59 -18.85 -16.42 3.10
N PRO A 60 -18.27 -17.34 3.90
CA PRO A 60 -17.45 -16.96 5.04
C PRO A 60 -16.14 -16.31 4.60
N ILE A 61 -15.77 -15.23 5.29
CA ILE A 61 -14.50 -14.52 5.07
C ILE A 61 -13.65 -14.70 6.32
N PRO A 62 -12.43 -15.23 6.20
CA PRO A 62 -11.49 -15.33 7.31
C PRO A 62 -11.22 -13.98 7.96
N GLU A 63 -11.05 -13.91 9.26
CA GLU A 63 -10.72 -12.70 9.98
C GLU A 63 -9.30 -12.22 9.69
N ARG A 64 -8.33 -13.16 9.61
CA ARG A 64 -6.94 -12.83 9.37
C ARG A 64 -6.69 -12.44 7.92
N LEU A 65 -6.01 -11.31 7.69
CA LEU A 65 -5.64 -10.87 6.34
C LEU A 65 -4.79 -11.89 5.58
N VAL A 66 -3.91 -12.61 6.30
CA VAL A 66 -3.06 -13.64 5.68
C VAL A 66 -3.88 -14.77 5.04
N ASP A 67 -5.02 -15.11 5.63
CA ASP A 67 -5.90 -16.17 5.14
C ASP A 67 -6.91 -15.64 4.08
N GLN A 68 -7.06 -14.32 4.00
CA GLN A 68 -7.83 -13.65 2.94
C GLN A 68 -7.08 -13.56 1.61
N VAL A 69 -5.76 -13.76 1.60
CA VAL A 69 -4.95 -13.72 0.38
C VAL A 69 -5.35 -14.85 -0.56
N ILE A 70 -5.46 -14.56 -1.86
CA ILE A 70 -5.95 -15.50 -2.86
C ILE A 70 -4.87 -15.81 -3.87
N GLY A 71 -4.64 -17.11 -4.10
CA GLY A 71 -3.76 -17.62 -5.16
C GLY A 71 -2.26 -17.35 -4.97
N GLN A 72 -1.85 -16.93 -3.76
CA GLN A 72 -0.46 -16.63 -3.42
C GLN A 72 0.06 -17.51 -2.26
N GLU A 73 -0.22 -18.81 -2.31
CA GLU A 73 0.11 -19.76 -1.25
C GLU A 73 1.61 -19.74 -0.90
N ALA A 74 2.46 -19.78 -1.91
CA ALA A 74 3.92 -19.68 -1.72
C ALA A 74 4.31 -18.37 -1.04
N GLY A 75 3.68 -17.25 -1.44
CA GLY A 75 3.88 -15.95 -0.82
C GLY A 75 3.44 -15.93 0.64
N SER A 76 2.29 -16.52 0.95
CA SER A 76 1.75 -16.61 2.33
C SER A 76 2.65 -17.45 3.25
N VAL A 77 3.21 -18.56 2.77
CA VAL A 77 4.16 -19.38 3.53
C VAL A 77 5.45 -18.60 3.81
N VAL A 78 5.97 -17.90 2.80
CA VAL A 78 7.20 -17.12 2.96
C VAL A 78 6.99 -15.93 3.91
N ILE A 79 5.85 -15.24 3.83
CA ILE A 79 5.53 -14.14 4.75
C ILE A 79 5.46 -14.61 6.21
N LYS A 80 4.85 -15.76 6.50
CA LYS A 80 4.83 -16.33 7.85
C LYS A 80 6.25 -16.54 8.37
N LYS A 81 7.13 -17.17 7.57
CA LYS A 81 8.54 -17.37 7.93
C LYS A 81 9.31 -16.06 8.08
N ALA A 82 9.07 -15.10 7.18
CA ALA A 82 9.73 -13.80 7.23
C ALA A 82 9.33 -13.00 8.48
N ALA A 83 8.06 -13.07 8.89
CA ALA A 83 7.57 -12.46 10.13
C ALA A 83 8.20 -13.08 11.38
N GLU A 84 8.19 -14.42 11.49
CA GLU A 84 8.79 -15.15 12.60
C GLU A 84 10.28 -14.84 12.79
N GLN A 85 11.02 -14.72 11.69
CA GLN A 85 12.46 -14.48 11.68
C GLN A 85 12.84 -13.00 11.58
N ARG A 86 11.86 -12.08 11.51
CA ARG A 86 12.04 -10.64 11.29
C ARG A 86 12.98 -10.34 10.10
N ARG A 87 12.73 -11.00 8.96
CA ARG A 87 13.55 -10.86 7.75
C ARG A 87 12.88 -9.95 6.73
N HIS A 88 13.69 -9.20 6.01
CA HIS A 88 13.25 -8.38 4.89
C HIS A 88 12.76 -9.24 3.74
N MET A 89 11.93 -8.67 2.88
CA MET A 89 11.33 -9.39 1.76
C MET A 89 11.29 -8.54 0.50
N MET A 90 11.45 -9.21 -0.64
CA MET A 90 11.23 -8.62 -1.96
C MET A 90 10.15 -9.39 -2.69
N MET A 91 9.14 -8.69 -3.19
CA MET A 91 8.02 -9.25 -3.94
C MET A 91 8.02 -8.72 -5.38
N ILE A 92 8.16 -9.61 -6.34
CA ILE A 92 8.14 -9.27 -7.77
C ILE A 92 6.91 -9.88 -8.41
N GLY A 93 6.17 -9.09 -9.18
CA GLY A 93 4.98 -9.54 -9.90
C GLY A 93 4.21 -8.40 -10.53
N ASP A 94 3.21 -8.77 -11.33
CA ASP A 94 2.38 -7.82 -12.06
C ASP A 94 1.63 -6.85 -11.12
N PRO A 95 1.28 -5.65 -11.58
CA PRO A 95 0.42 -4.74 -10.82
C PRO A 95 -0.95 -5.37 -10.52
N GLY A 96 -1.48 -5.11 -9.32
CA GLY A 96 -2.83 -5.56 -8.96
C GLY A 96 -2.97 -7.05 -8.57
N THR A 97 -1.85 -7.76 -8.34
CA THR A 97 -1.82 -9.19 -7.94
C THR A 97 -1.88 -9.42 -6.42
N GLY A 98 -2.14 -8.37 -5.63
CA GLY A 98 -2.31 -8.49 -4.18
C GLY A 98 -1.05 -8.30 -3.34
N LYS A 99 0.07 -7.80 -3.92
CA LYS A 99 1.33 -7.55 -3.19
C LYS A 99 1.15 -6.74 -1.90
N SER A 100 0.45 -5.62 -1.96
CA SER A 100 0.21 -4.76 -0.79
C SER A 100 -0.62 -5.43 0.30
N MET A 101 -1.61 -6.26 -0.07
CA MET A 101 -2.41 -7.03 0.89
C MET A 101 -1.57 -8.09 1.56
N LEU A 102 -0.76 -8.81 0.78
CA LEU A 102 0.18 -9.80 1.28
C LEU A 102 1.20 -9.15 2.23
N ALA A 103 1.72 -7.96 1.89
CA ALA A 103 2.62 -7.21 2.76
C ALA A 103 1.95 -6.79 4.08
N ARG A 104 0.72 -6.29 4.01
CA ARG A 104 -0.03 -5.88 5.19
C ARG A 104 -0.33 -7.04 6.12
N SER A 105 -0.58 -8.25 5.59
CA SER A 105 -0.85 -9.42 6.41
C SER A 105 0.33 -9.81 7.33
N MET A 106 1.55 -9.36 7.03
CA MET A 106 2.70 -9.58 7.89
C MET A 106 2.55 -8.92 9.27
N THR A 107 1.86 -7.78 9.36
CA THR A 107 1.72 -7.06 10.65
C THR A 107 0.92 -7.86 11.68
N GLU A 108 -0.02 -8.71 11.24
CA GLU A 108 -0.79 -9.59 12.13
C GLU A 108 0.05 -10.73 12.73
N LEU A 109 1.20 -11.01 12.13
CA LEU A 109 2.11 -12.09 12.53
C LEU A 109 3.27 -11.59 13.40
N LEU A 110 3.42 -10.27 13.55
CA LEU A 110 4.50 -9.68 14.36
C LEU A 110 4.08 -9.54 15.83
N PRO A 111 5.02 -9.73 16.78
CA PRO A 111 4.75 -9.56 18.20
C PRO A 111 4.47 -8.09 18.54
N GLN A 112 3.44 -7.84 19.35
CA GLN A 112 3.02 -6.51 19.80
C GLN A 112 3.84 -5.99 20.99
N ASP A 113 4.47 -6.89 21.75
CA ASP A 113 5.11 -6.59 23.04
C ASP A 113 6.36 -5.71 22.96
N LYS A 114 6.84 -5.39 21.75
CA LYS A 114 8.11 -4.69 21.50
C LYS A 114 7.94 -3.29 20.93
N LEU A 115 6.73 -2.75 20.97
CA LEU A 115 6.49 -1.39 20.47
C LEU A 115 6.99 -0.36 21.49
N GLU A 116 7.68 0.67 20.99
CA GLU A 116 8.25 1.75 21.78
C GLU A 116 7.82 3.11 21.25
N ASP A 117 7.54 4.05 22.17
CA ASP A 117 7.37 5.45 21.80
C ASP A 117 8.75 6.11 21.72
N ILE A 118 8.96 6.96 20.73
CA ILE A 118 10.23 7.69 20.53
C ILE A 118 10.01 9.17 20.85
N LEU A 119 10.81 9.69 21.76
CA LEU A 119 10.77 11.06 22.24
C LEU A 119 12.04 11.81 21.81
N CYS A 120 11.86 13.05 21.38
CA CYS A 120 12.92 13.99 21.05
C CYS A 120 13.02 15.06 22.14
N TYR A 121 14.14 15.10 22.82
CA TYR A 121 14.45 16.04 23.89
C TYR A 121 15.37 17.17 23.38
N PRO A 122 15.22 18.37 23.93
CA PRO A 122 16.23 19.40 23.71
C PRO A 122 17.57 18.95 24.28
N ASN A 123 18.66 19.37 23.63
CA ASN A 123 20.01 19.18 24.11
C ASN A 123 20.51 20.52 24.64
N GLU A 124 20.88 20.57 25.94
CA GLU A 124 21.40 21.79 26.57
C GLU A 124 22.83 22.10 26.12
N ASP A 125 23.58 21.10 25.66
CA ASP A 125 24.98 21.24 25.24
C ASP A 125 25.09 21.73 23.78
N ASP A 126 24.18 21.28 22.90
CA ASP A 126 24.09 21.69 21.49
C ASP A 126 22.61 21.69 21.01
N GLU A 127 22.05 22.86 20.79
CA GLU A 127 20.67 23.02 20.30
C GLU A 127 20.44 22.37 18.92
N ASN A 128 21.48 22.16 18.12
CA ASN A 128 21.39 21.57 16.80
C ASN A 128 21.47 20.02 16.81
N GLU A 129 21.74 19.42 17.96
CA GLU A 129 21.79 17.97 18.13
C GLU A 129 20.78 17.50 19.19
N PRO A 130 19.45 17.48 18.88
CA PRO A 130 18.42 16.99 19.78
C PRO A 130 18.67 15.54 20.21
N ARG A 131 18.42 15.24 21.48
CA ARG A 131 18.61 13.91 22.07
C ARG A 131 17.38 13.03 21.86
N ILE A 132 17.61 11.73 21.66
CA ILE A 132 16.56 10.76 21.44
C ILE A 132 16.45 9.80 22.63
N ARG A 133 15.22 9.51 23.06
CA ARG A 133 14.95 8.52 24.12
C ARG A 133 13.75 7.66 23.71
N THR A 134 13.85 6.38 23.99
CA THR A 134 12.76 5.40 23.81
C THR A 134 12.11 5.08 25.14
N VAL A 135 10.80 4.88 25.10
CA VAL A 135 10.02 4.44 26.25
C VAL A 135 8.98 3.42 25.78
N PRO A 136 8.53 2.50 26.64
CA PRO A 136 7.48 1.55 26.26
C PRO A 136 6.23 2.24 25.70
N ALA A 137 5.57 1.58 24.76
CA ALA A 137 4.37 2.09 24.07
C ALA A 137 3.30 2.66 25.04
N GLY A 138 2.73 3.81 24.67
CA GLY A 138 1.71 4.53 25.44
C GLY A 138 2.23 5.33 26.64
N ARG A 139 3.54 5.34 26.91
CA ARG A 139 4.14 6.16 27.98
C ARG A 139 4.58 7.53 27.49
N GLY A 140 4.88 7.70 26.21
CA GLY A 140 5.37 8.96 25.66
C GLY A 140 4.42 10.13 25.89
N ASP A 141 3.16 9.97 25.57
CA ASP A 141 2.11 10.99 25.80
C ASP A 141 1.94 11.33 27.29
N ARG A 142 2.05 10.33 28.18
CA ARG A 142 1.91 10.55 29.64
C ARG A 142 3.07 11.39 30.14
N ILE A 143 4.31 11.10 29.69
CA ILE A 143 5.49 11.87 30.06
C ILE A 143 5.34 13.33 29.62
N VAL A 144 4.95 13.56 28.37
CA VAL A 144 4.75 14.92 27.84
C VAL A 144 3.64 15.66 28.59
N LYS A 145 2.52 15.00 28.88
CA LYS A 145 1.42 15.59 29.66
C LYS A 145 1.86 15.94 31.07
N THR A 146 2.54 15.02 31.77
CA THR A 146 3.00 15.26 33.15
C THR A 146 4.02 16.41 33.19
N GLN A 147 4.92 16.50 32.21
CA GLN A 147 5.89 17.61 32.15
C GLN A 147 5.20 18.94 31.84
N LYS A 148 4.22 18.96 30.92
CA LYS A 148 3.41 20.15 30.66
C LYS A 148 2.68 20.64 31.91
N GLU A 149 2.09 19.73 32.65
CA GLU A 149 1.40 20.06 33.92
C GLU A 149 2.39 20.56 34.98
N ALA A 150 3.54 19.91 35.12
CA ALA A 150 4.58 20.34 36.06
C ALA A 150 5.08 21.76 35.75
N ILE A 151 5.37 22.05 34.48
CA ILE A 151 5.81 23.38 34.02
C ILE A 151 4.69 24.41 34.26
N LYS A 152 3.44 24.07 33.99
CA LYS A 152 2.31 24.96 34.25
C LYS A 152 2.20 25.31 35.73
N ILE A 153 2.28 24.33 36.62
CA ILE A 153 2.25 24.53 38.09
C ILE A 153 3.44 25.38 38.53
N GLN A 154 4.65 25.12 38.00
CA GLN A 154 5.83 25.89 38.29
C GLN A 154 5.71 27.34 37.82
N LYS A 155 5.21 27.56 36.60
CA LYS A 155 4.91 28.90 36.04
C LYS A 155 3.90 29.67 36.90
N GLU A 156 2.82 29.01 37.33
CA GLU A 156 1.83 29.62 38.24
C GLU A 156 2.44 29.97 39.59
N LYS A 157 3.28 29.09 40.18
CA LYS A 157 3.99 29.40 41.42
C LYS A 157 4.94 30.59 41.28
N SER A 158 5.76 30.58 40.21
CA SER A 158 6.69 31.67 39.92
C SER A 158 5.98 32.99 39.70
N GLN A 159 4.84 32.99 38.94
CA GLN A 159 4.02 34.20 38.75
C GLN A 159 3.39 34.71 40.04
N LYS A 160 2.91 33.82 40.92
CA LYS A 160 2.35 34.19 42.24
C LYS A 160 3.44 34.78 43.11
N MET A 161 4.64 34.16 43.13
CA MET A 161 5.78 34.67 43.92
C MET A 161 6.26 36.04 43.42
N LEU A 162 6.33 36.22 42.11
CA LEU A 162 6.63 37.51 41.49
C LEU A 162 5.61 38.56 41.83
N MET A 163 4.28 38.23 41.78
CA MET A 163 3.21 39.13 42.14
C MET A 163 3.27 39.53 43.61
N ILE A 164 3.54 38.61 44.55
CA ILE A 164 3.71 38.87 45.97
C ILE A 164 4.92 39.80 46.17
N GLY A 165 6.05 39.56 45.50
CA GLY A 165 7.22 40.42 45.57
C GLY A 165 6.92 41.86 45.13
N PHE A 166 6.21 42.02 44.00
CA PHE A 166 5.82 43.35 43.49
C PHE A 166 4.83 44.06 44.42
N VAL A 167 3.89 43.34 45.03
CA VAL A 167 2.95 43.89 46.02
C VAL A 167 3.69 44.36 47.28
N ALA A 168 4.67 43.57 47.76
CA ALA A 168 5.52 43.97 48.92
C ALA A 168 6.33 45.23 48.64
N VAL A 169 6.95 45.32 47.44
CA VAL A 169 7.72 46.50 47.03
C VAL A 169 6.77 47.72 46.84
N ALA A 170 5.59 47.54 46.27
CA ALA A 170 4.61 48.59 46.11
C ALA A 170 4.12 49.12 47.47
N PHE A 171 3.91 48.22 48.47
CA PHE A 171 3.56 48.60 49.84
C PHE A 171 4.69 49.38 50.50
N LEU A 172 5.90 48.97 50.34
CA LEU A 172 7.08 49.67 50.92
C LEU A 172 7.25 51.06 50.30
N LEU A 173 7.07 51.21 48.99
CA LEU A 173 7.05 52.50 48.30
C LEU A 173 5.91 53.40 48.80
N ALA A 174 4.71 52.84 49.04
CA ALA A 174 3.58 53.59 49.59
C ALA A 174 3.88 54.13 51.00
N VAL A 175 4.49 53.32 51.86
CA VAL A 175 4.90 53.75 53.21
C VAL A 175 5.94 54.88 53.13
N VAL A 176 6.97 54.78 52.26
CA VAL A 176 7.99 55.83 52.08
C VAL A 176 7.36 57.11 51.53
N ALA A 177 6.46 57.02 50.57
CA ALA A 177 5.78 58.19 49.99
C ALA A 177 4.86 58.92 50.98
N ILE A 178 4.19 58.17 51.90
CA ILE A 178 3.40 58.74 52.96
C ILE A 178 4.30 59.50 53.98
N GLN A 179 5.47 58.99 54.29
CA GLN A 179 6.44 59.66 55.20
C GLN A 179 7.08 60.89 54.55
N SER A 180 7.35 60.89 53.23
CA SER A 180 7.94 62.01 52.52
C SER A 180 6.95 63.09 52.09
N GLY A 181 5.64 62.81 52.11
CA GLY A 181 4.61 63.74 51.69
C GLY A 181 4.57 64.02 50.15
N ASP A 182 5.30 63.27 49.34
CA ASP A 182 5.48 63.50 47.90
C ASP A 182 4.70 62.49 47.04
N ILE A 183 3.50 62.88 46.60
CA ILE A 183 2.61 62.07 45.78
C ILE A 183 3.21 61.75 44.39
N LEU A 184 4.09 62.64 43.88
CA LEU A 184 4.71 62.46 42.55
C LEU A 184 5.68 61.24 42.55
N THR A 185 6.43 61.05 43.65
CA THR A 185 7.32 59.90 43.84
C THR A 185 6.57 58.60 43.91
N LEU A 186 5.35 58.59 44.49
CA LEU A 186 4.49 57.40 44.52
C LEU A 186 3.97 57.03 43.12
N LEU A 187 3.49 58.00 42.32
CA LEU A 187 3.01 57.75 40.97
C LEU A 187 4.09 57.23 40.04
N PHE A 188 5.29 57.86 40.12
CA PHE A 188 6.42 57.44 39.27
C PHE A 188 6.95 56.05 39.67
N GLY A 189 7.02 55.77 40.98
CA GLY A 189 7.43 54.46 41.50
C GLY A 189 6.46 53.34 41.11
N MET A 190 5.13 53.59 41.19
CA MET A 190 4.12 52.61 40.73
C MET A 190 4.18 52.35 39.23
N LEU A 191 4.39 53.38 38.40
CA LEU A 191 4.56 53.25 36.95
C LEU A 191 5.76 52.38 36.62
N LEU A 192 6.89 52.61 37.29
CA LEU A 192 8.14 51.89 37.08
C LEU A 192 8.04 50.42 37.54
N LEU A 193 7.32 50.16 38.65
CA LEU A 193 6.98 48.84 39.11
C LEU A 193 6.06 48.10 38.12
N MET A 194 5.05 48.76 37.55
CA MET A 194 4.15 48.17 36.57
C MET A 194 4.92 47.75 35.31
N PHE A 195 5.80 48.62 34.78
CA PHE A 195 6.68 48.29 33.67
C PHE A 195 7.66 47.14 33.99
N GLY A 196 8.27 47.18 35.19
CA GLY A 196 9.16 46.11 35.65
C GLY A 196 8.44 44.77 35.74
N TYR A 197 7.21 44.75 36.32
CA TYR A 197 6.37 43.56 36.37
C TYR A 197 6.06 43.01 35.00
N MET A 198 5.59 43.91 34.09
CA MET A 198 5.26 43.52 32.72
C MET A 198 6.46 42.96 31.94
N PHE A 199 7.65 43.57 32.11
CA PHE A 199 8.90 43.12 31.51
C PHE A 199 9.37 41.77 32.06
N LEU A 200 9.38 41.56 33.37
CA LEU A 200 9.73 40.27 33.96
C LEU A 200 8.74 39.17 33.61
N ARG A 201 7.42 39.48 33.65
CA ARG A 201 6.40 38.53 33.25
C ARG A 201 6.53 38.08 31.80
N SER A 202 6.91 38.99 30.88
CA SER A 202 7.14 38.68 29.47
C SER A 202 8.35 37.73 29.28
N ARG A 203 9.42 37.92 30.09
CA ARG A 203 10.61 37.09 30.00
C ARG A 203 10.46 35.68 30.60
N MET A 204 9.58 35.49 31.57
CA MET A 204 9.39 34.21 32.26
C MET A 204 8.55 33.21 31.46
N GLY A 205 8.01 33.57 30.30
CA GLY A 205 7.08 32.72 29.54
C GLY A 205 7.70 31.75 28.52
N GLY A 206 8.91 31.96 28.05
CA GLY A 206 9.46 31.27 26.89
C GLY A 206 10.43 30.12 27.18
N ALA A 207 11.22 30.21 28.24
CA ALA A 207 12.34 29.26 28.45
C ALA A 207 11.90 27.87 28.95
N ASP A 208 10.80 27.77 29.70
CA ASP A 208 10.36 26.51 30.29
C ASP A 208 9.58 25.63 29.29
N GLU A 209 8.85 26.24 28.34
CA GLU A 209 8.15 25.50 27.28
C GLU A 209 9.13 24.84 26.29
N ALA A 210 10.30 25.43 26.10
CA ALA A 210 11.37 24.88 25.26
C ALA A 210 11.99 23.56 25.79
N ARG A 211 11.69 23.16 27.02
CA ARG A 211 12.21 21.93 27.66
C ARG A 211 11.29 20.72 27.52
N ILE A 212 10.10 20.90 26.94
CA ILE A 212 9.12 19.81 26.78
C ILE A 212 9.54 18.93 25.60
N PRO A 213 9.68 17.60 25.79
CA PRO A 213 10.04 16.74 24.68
C PRO A 213 8.89 16.59 23.68
N LYS A 214 9.24 16.42 22.41
CA LYS A 214 8.31 16.08 21.34
C LYS A 214 8.20 14.56 21.18
N VAL A 215 6.99 14.02 21.07
CA VAL A 215 6.78 12.62 20.67
C VAL A 215 6.95 12.52 19.16
N LEU A 216 7.96 11.79 18.69
CA LEU A 216 8.21 11.54 17.27
C LEU A 216 7.36 10.37 16.75
N VAL A 217 7.40 9.25 17.48
CA VAL A 217 6.63 8.05 17.14
C VAL A 217 5.83 7.65 18.37
N LYS A 218 4.55 7.38 18.16
CA LYS A 218 3.59 7.05 19.20
C LYS A 218 2.90 5.75 18.88
N HIS A 219 2.82 4.85 19.87
CA HIS A 219 2.01 3.64 19.83
C HIS A 219 1.06 3.63 21.05
N GLN A 220 -0.17 3.17 20.85
CA GLN A 220 -1.02 2.85 21.99
C GLN A 220 -0.71 1.41 22.40
N GLY A 221 -0.76 1.10 23.70
CA GLY A 221 -0.27 -0.18 24.22
C GLY A 221 -0.98 -1.45 23.72
N GLN A 222 -2.01 -1.31 22.87
CA GLN A 222 -2.75 -2.39 22.22
C GLN A 222 -2.76 -2.24 20.68
N ASP A 223 -2.01 -1.29 20.12
CA ASP A 223 -1.95 -1.12 18.69
C ASP A 223 -1.23 -2.32 18.03
N PRO A 224 -1.70 -2.79 16.85
CA PRO A 224 -0.94 -3.73 16.07
C PRO A 224 0.38 -3.09 15.59
N PRO A 225 1.40 -3.90 15.25
CA PRO A 225 2.63 -3.41 14.66
C PRO A 225 2.35 -2.51 13.45
N PRO A 226 3.05 -1.36 13.31
CA PRO A 226 2.74 -0.40 12.27
C PRO A 226 2.99 -0.97 10.87
N PHE A 227 2.08 -0.67 9.94
CA PHE A 227 2.27 -0.83 8.51
C PHE A 227 2.39 0.55 7.88
N VAL A 228 3.58 0.88 7.42
CA VAL A 228 3.86 2.18 6.79
C VAL A 228 4.10 1.97 5.31
N ASP A 229 3.19 2.48 4.49
CA ASP A 229 3.36 2.53 3.04
C ASP A 229 4.14 3.80 2.67
N ALA A 230 5.33 3.61 2.13
CA ALA A 230 6.23 4.67 1.69
C ALA A 230 6.41 4.70 0.16
N THR A 231 5.45 4.15 -0.57
CA THR A 231 5.45 4.14 -2.03
C THR A 231 5.41 5.56 -2.58
N GLY A 232 6.38 5.92 -3.44
CA GLY A 232 6.44 7.23 -4.08
C GLY A 232 6.68 8.41 -3.13
N THR A 233 7.15 8.18 -1.91
CA THR A 233 7.45 9.25 -0.95
C THR A 233 8.75 9.97 -1.30
N LEU A 234 8.81 11.27 -0.98
CA LEU A 234 10.03 12.08 -1.12
C LEU A 234 11.03 11.76 0.01
N SER A 235 12.31 12.07 -0.20
CA SER A 235 13.40 11.85 0.76
C SER A 235 13.07 12.28 2.19
N GLY A 236 12.57 13.51 2.38
CA GLY A 236 12.21 14.01 3.71
C GLY A 236 11.08 13.23 4.37
N SER A 237 10.09 12.79 3.58
CA SER A 237 9.00 11.95 4.08
C SER A 237 9.44 10.50 4.36
N LEU A 238 10.45 10.00 3.66
CA LEU A 238 11.02 8.67 3.87
C LEU A 238 11.98 8.65 5.06
N LEU A 239 12.96 9.57 5.08
CA LEU A 239 14.09 9.56 6.01
C LEU A 239 13.91 10.50 7.21
N GLY A 240 12.87 11.35 7.18
CA GLY A 240 12.66 12.41 8.16
C GLY A 240 13.26 13.74 7.73
N ASP A 241 12.77 14.81 8.31
CA ASP A 241 13.17 16.18 8.00
C ASP A 241 13.07 17.08 9.23
N VAL A 242 13.65 18.25 9.15
CA VAL A 242 13.52 19.31 10.17
C VAL A 242 12.74 20.45 9.55
N ARG A 243 11.52 20.68 10.04
CA ARG A 243 10.65 21.73 9.50
C ARG A 243 11.29 23.10 9.57
N HIS A 244 11.01 23.87 8.52
CA HIS A 244 11.32 25.29 8.46
C HIS A 244 10.49 26.06 9.50
N ASP A 245 11.08 27.04 10.18
CA ASP A 245 10.35 27.88 11.13
C ASP A 245 9.61 29.01 10.39
N PRO A 246 8.27 29.03 10.36
CA PRO A 246 7.52 30.07 9.67
C PRO A 246 7.60 31.45 10.36
N PHE A 247 8.13 31.54 11.59
CA PHE A 247 8.13 32.76 12.40
C PHE A 247 9.47 33.53 12.41
N GLN A 248 10.32 33.38 11.39
CA GLN A 248 11.60 34.09 11.27
C GLN A 248 11.55 35.61 11.47
N SER A 249 10.37 36.22 11.36
CA SER A 249 10.22 37.68 11.46
C SER A 249 9.82 38.20 12.85
N GLY A 250 9.62 37.32 13.86
CA GLY A 250 9.05 37.70 15.16
C GLY A 250 9.93 37.53 16.40
N GLY A 251 11.15 36.99 16.30
CA GLY A 251 12.11 36.91 17.43
C GLY A 251 11.87 35.80 18.46
N MET A 252 10.89 34.91 18.26
CA MET A 252 10.71 33.67 19.02
C MET A 252 10.91 32.50 18.07
N GLU A 253 12.09 31.87 18.13
CA GLU A 253 12.36 30.65 17.36
C GLU A 253 11.77 29.43 18.02
N THR A 254 11.17 28.54 17.19
CA THR A 254 10.76 27.22 17.64
C THR A 254 11.99 26.36 17.90
N PRO A 255 12.15 25.73 19.07
CA PRO A 255 13.31 24.90 19.39
C PRO A 255 13.53 23.79 18.34
N ALA A 256 14.78 23.44 18.07
CA ALA A 256 15.14 22.47 17.05
C ALA A 256 14.44 21.11 17.24
N HIS A 257 14.33 20.62 18.47
CA HIS A 257 13.67 19.34 18.77
C HIS A 257 12.17 19.33 18.41
N ASP A 258 11.48 20.47 18.48
CA ASP A 258 10.06 20.61 18.09
C ASP A 258 9.86 20.62 16.57
N ARG A 259 10.90 20.98 15.82
CA ARG A 259 10.88 21.04 14.35
C ARG A 259 11.19 19.69 13.68
N VAL A 260 11.75 18.73 14.43
CA VAL A 260 12.09 17.40 13.93
C VAL A 260 10.81 16.63 13.56
N GLU A 261 10.75 16.10 12.34
CA GLU A 261 9.65 15.26 11.85
C GLU A 261 10.16 13.86 11.49
N PRO A 262 9.53 12.81 12.02
CA PRO A 262 9.95 11.44 11.73
C PRO A 262 9.58 11.03 10.31
N GLY A 263 10.52 10.39 9.60
CA GLY A 263 10.26 9.78 8.31
C GLY A 263 9.50 8.45 8.42
N ALA A 264 9.15 7.89 7.26
CA ALA A 264 8.46 6.60 7.16
C ALA A 264 9.26 5.47 7.82
N ILE A 265 10.60 5.49 7.70
CA ILE A 265 11.49 4.50 8.35
C ILE A 265 11.35 4.50 9.87
N HIS A 266 11.20 5.67 10.49
CA HIS A 266 11.03 5.83 11.93
C HIS A 266 9.62 5.43 12.39
N ARG A 267 8.60 5.84 11.61
CA ARG A 267 7.21 5.45 11.89
C ARG A 267 6.97 3.94 11.76
N ALA A 268 7.78 3.26 10.94
CA ALA A 268 7.72 1.81 10.78
C ALA A 268 8.48 1.04 11.86
N HIS A 269 9.05 1.72 12.86
CA HIS A 269 9.78 1.08 13.97
C HIS A 269 8.93 0.00 14.66
N GLY A 270 9.48 -1.20 14.81
CA GLY A 270 8.77 -2.36 15.36
C GLY A 270 7.83 -3.09 14.38
N GLY A 271 7.57 -2.52 13.19
CA GLY A 271 6.62 -3.03 12.21
C GLY A 271 7.18 -3.24 10.81
N VAL A 272 6.38 -2.89 9.82
CA VAL A 272 6.64 -3.13 8.39
C VAL A 272 6.73 -1.81 7.64
N LEU A 273 7.81 -1.63 6.90
CA LEU A 273 7.96 -0.59 5.89
C LEU A 273 7.71 -1.23 4.51
N TYR A 274 6.63 -0.81 3.85
CA TYR A 274 6.27 -1.26 2.50
C TYR A 274 6.63 -0.19 1.47
N ILE A 275 7.30 -0.61 0.39
CA ILE A 275 7.65 0.28 -0.72
C ILE A 275 7.33 -0.48 -2.01
N ASP A 276 6.28 -0.05 -2.72
CA ASP A 276 6.02 -0.53 -4.08
C ASP A 276 6.87 0.28 -5.07
N GLU A 277 7.20 -0.34 -6.18
CA GLU A 277 8.07 0.26 -7.21
C GLU A 277 9.37 0.83 -6.62
N ILE A 278 10.10 0.01 -5.88
CA ILE A 278 11.36 0.38 -5.19
C ILE A 278 12.38 1.07 -6.11
N ASN A 279 12.31 0.84 -7.42
CA ASN A 279 13.14 1.48 -8.43
C ASN A 279 12.88 2.97 -8.62
N LEU A 280 11.74 3.49 -8.15
CA LEU A 280 11.43 4.92 -8.19
C LEU A 280 12.20 5.73 -7.14
N LEU A 281 12.70 5.06 -6.08
CA LEU A 281 13.59 5.70 -5.11
C LEU A 281 14.93 6.03 -5.76
N ARG A 282 15.45 7.22 -5.47
CA ARG A 282 16.79 7.63 -5.90
C ARG A 282 17.85 6.74 -5.27
N LEU A 283 18.99 6.59 -5.93
CA LEU A 283 20.09 5.76 -5.43
C LEU A 283 20.56 6.19 -4.03
N GLU A 284 20.56 7.47 -3.75
CA GLU A 284 20.91 8.03 -2.43
C GLU A 284 19.91 7.59 -1.35
N GLU A 285 18.61 7.57 -1.66
CA GLU A 285 17.56 7.11 -0.77
C GLU A 285 17.66 5.61 -0.51
N GLN A 286 17.99 4.83 -1.54
CA GLN A 286 18.22 3.40 -1.41
C GLN A 286 19.46 3.10 -0.55
N GLN A 287 20.53 3.92 -0.63
CA GLN A 287 21.71 3.80 0.23
C GLN A 287 21.39 4.18 1.68
N ALA A 288 20.64 5.26 1.91
CA ALA A 288 20.19 5.63 3.24
C ALA A 288 19.31 4.54 3.87
N LEU A 289 18.40 3.95 3.08
CA LEU A 289 17.57 2.82 3.50
C LEU A 289 18.42 1.60 3.87
N LEU A 290 19.47 1.30 3.10
CA LEU A 290 20.42 0.23 3.42
C LEU A 290 21.12 0.48 4.76
N THR A 291 21.58 1.72 5.01
CA THR A 291 22.19 2.10 6.28
C THR A 291 21.21 1.93 7.44
N ALA A 292 19.98 2.43 7.29
CA ALA A 292 18.93 2.29 8.29
C ALA A 292 18.63 0.81 8.64
N MET A 293 18.61 -0.07 7.63
CA MET A 293 18.42 -1.52 7.81
C MET A 293 19.60 -2.19 8.52
N GLN A 294 20.82 -1.68 8.35
CA GLN A 294 22.02 -2.25 8.96
C GLN A 294 22.18 -1.82 10.42
N GLU A 295 22.05 -0.52 10.67
CA GLU A 295 22.25 0.10 11.98
C GLU A 295 20.98 0.03 12.86
N ARG A 296 19.81 -0.24 12.29
CA ARG A 296 18.50 -0.19 12.95
C ARG A 296 18.20 1.16 13.60
N ALA A 297 18.92 2.17 13.21
CA ALA A 297 18.78 3.54 13.65
C ALA A 297 19.25 4.49 12.54
N PHE A 298 18.58 5.63 12.40
CA PHE A 298 18.95 6.61 11.39
C PHE A 298 18.72 8.03 11.92
N PRO A 299 19.69 8.96 11.83
CA PRO A 299 19.52 10.32 12.31
C PRO A 299 18.63 11.13 11.37
N ILE A 300 17.79 11.99 11.92
CA ILE A 300 17.02 12.96 11.16
C ILE A 300 17.86 14.21 11.01
N SER A 301 18.03 14.68 9.78
CA SER A 301 18.84 15.86 9.47
C SER A 301 18.09 16.84 8.59
N GLY A 302 18.29 18.13 8.86
CA GLY A 302 17.76 19.23 8.04
C GLY A 302 18.68 20.43 8.12
N ARG A 303 18.56 21.37 7.19
CA ARG A 303 19.37 22.59 7.21
C ARG A 303 18.85 23.53 8.29
N SER A 304 19.76 24.05 9.13
CA SER A 304 19.43 25.12 10.07
C SER A 304 19.42 26.46 9.36
N GLU A 305 18.41 27.27 9.63
CA GLU A 305 18.25 28.61 9.03
C GLU A 305 19.11 29.70 9.69
N ARG A 306 19.57 29.44 10.92
CA ARG A 306 20.38 30.42 11.69
C ARG A 306 21.75 30.69 11.09
N SER A 307 22.30 29.77 10.36
CA SER A 307 23.54 29.99 9.64
C SER A 307 23.51 29.27 8.29
N SER A 308 24.05 29.89 7.27
CA SER A 308 24.12 29.35 5.92
C SER A 308 24.92 28.02 5.78
N GLY A 309 25.34 27.44 6.89
CA GLY A 309 26.09 26.19 6.96
C GLY A 309 25.76 25.27 8.13
N ALA A 310 24.91 25.68 9.10
CA ALA A 310 24.59 24.82 10.24
C ALA A 310 23.56 23.76 9.84
N LEU A 311 23.88 22.51 10.14
CA LEU A 311 23.03 21.34 9.94
C LEU A 311 22.43 20.95 11.30
N THR A 312 21.10 20.93 11.41
CA THR A 312 20.46 20.29 12.55
C THR A 312 20.42 18.79 12.29
N LYS A 313 20.99 18.00 13.20
CA LYS A 313 21.05 16.54 13.10
C LYS A 313 20.75 15.94 14.46
N THR A 314 19.74 15.10 14.55
CA THR A 314 19.41 14.41 15.81
C THR A 314 20.45 13.34 16.15
N GLU A 315 20.48 12.88 17.40
CA GLU A 315 21.01 11.55 17.72
C GLU A 315 20.32 10.50 16.80
N ALA A 316 20.94 9.33 16.65
CA ALA A 316 20.38 8.26 15.84
C ALA A 316 19.00 7.84 16.40
N VAL A 317 17.96 7.99 15.57
CA VAL A 317 16.59 7.64 15.92
C VAL A 317 16.35 6.17 15.59
N PRO A 318 15.84 5.34 16.52
CA PRO A 318 15.55 3.94 16.26
C PRO A 318 14.59 3.75 15.08
N CYS A 319 14.94 2.79 14.20
CA CYS A 319 14.15 2.44 13.02
C CYS A 319 14.29 0.95 12.66
N ASP A 320 14.08 0.05 13.64
CA ASP A 320 14.09 -1.40 13.43
C ASP A 320 12.78 -1.83 12.76
N PHE A 321 12.75 -1.89 11.44
CA PHE A 321 11.60 -2.26 10.63
C PHE A 321 11.91 -3.46 9.73
N ILE A 322 10.87 -4.18 9.30
CA ILE A 322 10.98 -5.17 8.24
C ILE A 322 10.67 -4.46 6.92
N LEU A 323 11.65 -4.41 6.00
CA LEU A 323 11.43 -3.89 4.66
C LEU A 323 10.72 -4.95 3.81
N ILE A 324 9.60 -4.56 3.20
CA ILE A 324 8.98 -5.29 2.11
C ILE A 324 9.06 -4.40 0.86
N ALA A 325 10.03 -4.70 0.02
CA ALA A 325 10.18 -4.05 -1.28
C ALA A 325 9.33 -4.79 -2.31
N ALA A 326 8.54 -4.07 -3.08
CA ALA A 326 7.73 -4.63 -4.15
C ALA A 326 8.03 -3.95 -5.48
N GLY A 327 7.68 -4.62 -6.58
CA GLY A 327 7.81 -4.07 -7.92
C GLY A 327 7.45 -5.07 -9.01
N ASN A 328 7.63 -4.65 -10.25
CA ASN A 328 7.61 -5.51 -11.43
C ASN A 328 9.02 -6.05 -11.73
N LEU A 329 9.18 -6.79 -12.81
CA LEU A 329 10.47 -7.34 -13.19
C LEU A 329 11.51 -6.24 -13.50
N ASP A 330 11.07 -5.10 -14.06
CA ASP A 330 11.93 -3.96 -14.40
C ASP A 330 12.45 -3.26 -13.14
N ALA A 331 11.71 -3.32 -12.03
CA ALA A 331 12.14 -2.76 -10.75
C ALA A 331 13.46 -3.35 -10.25
N ILE A 332 13.75 -4.60 -10.61
CA ILE A 332 15.01 -5.26 -10.27
C ILE A 332 16.22 -4.55 -10.91
N GLN A 333 16.05 -4.04 -12.13
CA GLN A 333 17.14 -3.37 -12.88
C GLN A 333 17.45 -1.98 -12.32
N GLY A 334 16.44 -1.28 -11.80
CA GLY A 334 16.59 0.05 -11.19
C GLY A 334 17.01 0.04 -9.72
N MET A 335 17.19 -1.13 -9.12
CA MET A 335 17.53 -1.26 -7.71
C MET A 335 19.05 -1.24 -7.47
N HIS A 336 19.46 -0.55 -6.40
CA HIS A 336 20.87 -0.51 -5.99
C HIS A 336 21.39 -1.92 -5.68
N PRO A 337 22.51 -2.37 -6.26
CA PRO A 337 23.00 -3.76 -6.12
C PRO A 337 23.22 -4.18 -4.66
N ALA A 338 23.74 -3.28 -3.82
CA ALA A 338 23.98 -3.57 -2.40
C ALA A 338 22.67 -3.79 -1.61
N LEU A 339 21.62 -2.98 -1.88
CA LEU A 339 20.32 -3.15 -1.24
C LEU A 339 19.69 -4.49 -1.65
N ARG A 340 19.74 -4.83 -2.93
CA ARG A 340 19.27 -6.13 -3.44
C ARG A 340 20.04 -7.29 -2.82
N SER A 341 21.38 -7.18 -2.76
CA SER A 341 22.24 -8.21 -2.14
C SER A 341 21.90 -8.41 -0.66
N ARG A 342 21.59 -7.32 0.06
CA ARG A 342 21.18 -7.38 1.47
C ARG A 342 19.86 -8.11 1.65
N ILE A 343 18.85 -7.78 0.85
CA ILE A 343 17.55 -8.46 0.92
C ILE A 343 17.71 -9.93 0.54
N ARG A 344 18.43 -10.24 -0.54
CA ARG A 344 18.64 -11.61 -0.99
C ARG A 344 19.44 -12.46 0.00
N GLY A 345 20.47 -11.88 0.63
CA GLY A 345 21.35 -12.62 1.56
C GLY A 345 20.75 -12.89 2.93
N TYR A 346 19.88 -12.00 3.40
CA TYR A 346 19.31 -12.05 4.76
C TYR A 346 17.77 -12.08 4.80
N GLY A 347 17.13 -12.21 3.67
CA GLY A 347 15.68 -12.18 3.55
C GLY A 347 15.15 -13.16 2.52
N TYR A 348 14.01 -12.81 1.94
CA TYR A 348 13.31 -13.64 0.97
C TYR A 348 12.97 -12.86 -0.29
N GLU A 349 13.13 -13.52 -1.44
CA GLU A 349 12.61 -13.04 -2.74
C GLU A 349 11.42 -13.93 -3.13
N VAL A 350 10.27 -13.34 -3.45
CA VAL A 350 9.05 -14.05 -3.81
C VAL A 350 8.50 -13.51 -5.12
N TYR A 351 8.21 -14.42 -6.03
CA TYR A 351 7.46 -14.09 -7.23
C TYR A 351 5.96 -14.22 -6.97
N VAL A 352 5.24 -13.14 -7.15
CA VAL A 352 3.78 -13.05 -6.96
C VAL A 352 3.10 -13.42 -8.29
N ASN A 353 2.35 -14.51 -8.26
CA ASN A 353 1.74 -15.07 -9.45
C ASN A 353 0.62 -14.17 -10.00
N SER A 354 0.56 -14.04 -11.32
CA SER A 354 -0.54 -13.37 -12.03
C SER A 354 -1.68 -14.31 -12.43
N HIS A 355 -1.48 -15.62 -12.26
CA HIS A 355 -2.45 -16.65 -12.61
C HIS A 355 -2.40 -17.79 -11.59
N MET A 356 -3.53 -18.44 -11.39
CA MET A 356 -3.64 -19.69 -10.64
C MET A 356 -4.30 -20.78 -11.50
N PRO A 357 -4.09 -22.08 -11.21
CA PRO A 357 -4.80 -23.15 -11.89
C PRO A 357 -6.32 -23.06 -11.66
N ASP A 358 -7.10 -23.43 -12.67
CA ASP A 358 -8.58 -23.46 -12.59
C ASP A 358 -9.02 -24.76 -11.91
N THR A 359 -8.89 -24.80 -10.59
CA THR A 359 -9.34 -25.91 -9.73
C THR A 359 -10.62 -25.53 -8.98
N THR A 360 -11.31 -26.51 -8.44
CA THR A 360 -12.51 -26.28 -7.61
C THR A 360 -12.21 -25.37 -6.42
N ALA A 361 -11.09 -25.58 -5.73
CA ALA A 361 -10.66 -24.74 -4.61
C ALA A 361 -10.40 -23.29 -5.05
N ASN A 362 -9.73 -23.09 -6.17
CA ASN A 362 -9.43 -21.74 -6.66
C ASN A 362 -10.68 -21.00 -7.19
N ARG A 363 -11.65 -21.72 -7.74
CA ARG A 363 -12.96 -21.15 -8.06
C ARG A 363 -13.70 -20.67 -6.80
N ARG A 364 -13.69 -21.46 -5.71
CA ARG A 364 -14.25 -21.07 -4.40
C ARG A 364 -13.54 -19.84 -3.84
N ARG A 365 -12.21 -19.79 -3.92
CA ARG A 365 -11.43 -18.61 -3.50
C ARG A 365 -11.82 -17.34 -4.25
N LEU A 366 -12.11 -17.42 -5.56
CA LEU A 366 -12.61 -16.26 -6.30
C LEU A 366 -14.04 -15.86 -5.92
N ILE A 367 -14.92 -16.82 -5.55
CA ILE A 367 -16.23 -16.46 -4.98
C ILE A 367 -16.01 -15.70 -3.65
N ARG A 368 -15.13 -16.19 -2.80
CA ARG A 368 -14.74 -15.48 -1.57
C ARG A 368 -14.18 -14.09 -1.86
N PHE A 369 -13.37 -13.93 -2.90
CA PHE A 369 -12.88 -12.62 -3.32
C PHE A 369 -14.01 -11.65 -3.65
N ILE A 370 -15.04 -12.10 -4.36
CA ILE A 370 -16.22 -11.26 -4.66
C ILE A 370 -16.90 -10.83 -3.35
N ALA A 371 -17.11 -11.75 -2.42
CA ALA A 371 -17.66 -11.45 -1.09
C ALA A 371 -16.80 -10.45 -0.31
N GLN A 372 -15.46 -10.59 -0.36
CA GLN A 372 -14.52 -9.66 0.27
C GLN A 372 -14.61 -8.25 -0.33
N GLU A 373 -14.71 -8.11 -1.66
CA GLU A 373 -14.84 -6.81 -2.32
C GLU A 373 -16.17 -6.12 -1.97
N VAL A 374 -17.26 -6.87 -1.89
CA VAL A 374 -18.56 -6.34 -1.43
C VAL A 374 -18.46 -5.84 0.02
N ARG A 375 -17.87 -6.64 0.94
CA ARG A 375 -17.73 -6.24 2.35
C ARG A 375 -16.79 -5.06 2.56
N ARG A 376 -15.80 -4.84 1.70
CA ARG A 376 -14.92 -3.66 1.78
C ARG A 376 -15.64 -2.34 1.54
N ASP A 377 -16.75 -2.38 0.83
CA ASP A 377 -17.57 -1.21 0.53
C ASP A 377 -18.59 -0.89 1.65
N ILE A 378 -18.74 -1.79 2.64
CA ILE A 378 -19.59 -1.54 3.82
C ILE A 378 -19.01 -0.37 4.63
N GLY A 379 -19.85 0.63 4.88
CA GLY A 379 -19.45 1.88 5.57
C GLY A 379 -18.97 2.99 4.66
N THR A 380 -18.93 2.78 3.34
CA THR A 380 -18.83 3.86 2.35
C THR A 380 -20.20 4.52 2.16
N SER A 381 -20.24 5.64 1.44
CA SER A 381 -21.50 6.37 1.20
C SER A 381 -22.54 5.57 0.40
N ARG A 382 -22.17 4.44 -0.17
CA ARG A 382 -23.04 3.59 -0.99
C ARG A 382 -22.58 2.13 -0.89
N GLU A 383 -23.32 1.33 -0.15
CA GLU A 383 -23.07 -0.11 -0.02
C GLU A 383 -23.58 -0.83 -1.29
N ILE A 384 -22.75 -1.68 -1.89
CA ILE A 384 -23.12 -2.46 -3.07
C ILE A 384 -23.84 -3.75 -2.66
N PRO A 385 -24.89 -4.18 -3.42
CA PRO A 385 -25.60 -5.41 -3.14
C PRO A 385 -24.74 -6.66 -3.36
N HIS A 386 -25.00 -7.70 -2.57
CA HIS A 386 -24.39 -9.00 -2.75
C HIS A 386 -24.70 -9.61 -4.13
N PHE A 387 -23.82 -10.49 -4.59
CA PHE A 387 -23.94 -11.12 -5.90
C PHE A 387 -24.71 -12.43 -5.80
N ASP A 388 -25.62 -12.65 -6.73
CA ASP A 388 -26.27 -13.94 -6.94
C ASP A 388 -25.35 -14.92 -7.71
N ARG A 389 -25.74 -16.17 -7.82
CA ARG A 389 -24.99 -17.20 -8.58
C ARG A 389 -24.73 -16.78 -10.03
N SER A 390 -25.69 -16.08 -10.66
CA SER A 390 -25.57 -15.68 -12.05
C SER A 390 -24.50 -14.59 -12.24
N GLY A 391 -24.41 -13.62 -11.35
CA GLY A 391 -23.39 -12.58 -11.33
C GLY A 391 -22.00 -13.15 -11.07
N VAL A 392 -21.89 -14.04 -10.07
CA VAL A 392 -20.65 -14.75 -9.73
C VAL A 392 -20.12 -15.56 -10.93
N SER A 393 -21.00 -16.29 -11.64
CA SER A 393 -20.61 -17.06 -12.82
C SER A 393 -19.96 -16.18 -13.91
N VAL A 394 -20.51 -15.00 -14.17
CA VAL A 394 -19.95 -14.07 -15.18
C VAL A 394 -18.58 -13.54 -14.75
N ILE A 395 -18.37 -13.26 -13.45
CA ILE A 395 -17.06 -12.80 -12.95
C ILE A 395 -16.00 -13.89 -13.04
N LEU A 396 -16.34 -15.13 -12.68
CA LEU A 396 -15.44 -16.27 -12.82
C LEU A 396 -15.04 -16.51 -14.29
N ARG A 397 -15.99 -16.42 -15.23
CA ARG A 397 -15.69 -16.49 -16.67
C ARG A 397 -14.79 -15.34 -17.13
N GLU A 398 -14.99 -14.15 -16.58
CA GLU A 398 -14.12 -13.02 -16.87
C GLU A 398 -12.69 -13.24 -16.34
N ALA A 399 -12.53 -13.84 -15.14
CA ALA A 399 -11.25 -14.24 -14.61
C ALA A 399 -10.54 -15.29 -15.50
N GLN A 400 -11.28 -16.26 -16.02
CA GLN A 400 -10.78 -17.25 -16.97
C GLN A 400 -10.38 -16.59 -18.30
N ARG A 401 -11.21 -15.69 -18.83
CA ARG A 401 -10.93 -14.95 -20.06
C ARG A 401 -9.66 -14.09 -19.94
N ARG A 402 -9.52 -13.36 -18.82
CA ARG A 402 -8.36 -12.49 -18.56
C ARG A 402 -7.07 -13.28 -18.30
N ALA A 403 -7.16 -14.52 -17.89
CA ALA A 403 -5.98 -15.37 -17.77
C ALA A 403 -5.28 -15.61 -19.13
N GLY A 404 -6.03 -15.58 -20.26
CA GLY A 404 -5.48 -15.78 -21.60
C GLY A 404 -4.85 -17.16 -21.83
N ARG A 405 -5.00 -18.08 -20.87
CA ARG A 405 -4.41 -19.42 -20.88
C ARG A 405 -5.46 -20.45 -20.48
N ARG A 406 -5.53 -21.56 -21.21
CA ARG A 406 -6.44 -22.68 -20.91
C ARG A 406 -6.14 -23.25 -19.51
N GLY A 407 -7.16 -23.51 -18.72
CA GLY A 407 -7.04 -24.08 -17.38
C GLY A 407 -6.41 -23.17 -16.33
N LYS A 408 -6.46 -21.84 -16.56
CA LYS A 408 -5.96 -20.82 -15.61
C LYS A 408 -7.02 -19.77 -15.31
N LEU A 409 -6.94 -19.22 -14.10
CA LEU A 409 -7.72 -18.08 -13.63
C LEU A 409 -6.78 -16.90 -13.34
N SER A 410 -7.20 -15.70 -13.66
CA SER A 410 -6.41 -14.48 -13.46
C SER A 410 -6.40 -14.08 -11.99
N LEU A 411 -5.22 -13.69 -11.50
CA LEU A 411 -4.99 -13.09 -10.19
C LEU A 411 -4.80 -11.56 -10.26
N ARG A 412 -5.13 -10.92 -11.38
CA ARG A 412 -5.22 -9.46 -11.48
C ARG A 412 -6.47 -8.96 -10.75
N LEU A 413 -6.45 -9.14 -9.43
CA LEU A 413 -7.62 -8.93 -8.57
C LEU A 413 -8.07 -7.48 -8.53
N ARG A 414 -7.18 -6.50 -8.74
CA ARG A 414 -7.55 -5.07 -8.84
C ARG A 414 -8.54 -4.81 -9.97
N GLU A 415 -8.33 -5.42 -11.13
CA GLU A 415 -9.19 -5.27 -12.29
C GLU A 415 -10.52 -6.01 -12.12
N LEU A 416 -10.48 -7.21 -11.54
CA LEU A 416 -11.69 -7.97 -11.23
C LEU A 416 -12.53 -7.27 -10.16
N GLY A 417 -11.89 -6.72 -9.11
CA GLY A 417 -12.56 -5.92 -8.08
C GLY A 417 -13.17 -4.64 -8.64
N GLY A 418 -12.52 -4.00 -9.63
CA GLY A 418 -13.11 -2.88 -10.37
C GLY A 418 -14.42 -3.27 -11.06
N LEU A 419 -14.44 -4.45 -11.71
CA LEU A 419 -15.66 -4.97 -12.34
C LEU A 419 -16.75 -5.29 -11.31
N VAL A 420 -16.39 -5.86 -10.15
CA VAL A 420 -17.31 -6.14 -9.04
C VAL A 420 -17.97 -4.83 -8.57
N ARG A 421 -17.18 -3.80 -8.28
CA ARG A 421 -17.70 -2.50 -7.82
C ARG A 421 -18.62 -1.83 -8.82
N ILE A 422 -18.22 -1.75 -10.10
CA ILE A 422 -19.06 -1.13 -11.14
C ILE A 422 -20.37 -1.91 -11.32
N ALA A 423 -20.34 -3.24 -11.24
CA ALA A 423 -21.56 -4.05 -11.34
C ALA A 423 -22.49 -3.83 -10.12
N GLY A 424 -21.90 -3.70 -8.92
CA GLY A 424 -22.63 -3.35 -7.71
C GLY A 424 -23.26 -1.95 -7.77
N ASP A 425 -22.51 -0.95 -8.28
CA ASP A 425 -23.02 0.41 -8.49
C ASP A 425 -24.24 0.44 -9.42
N LEU A 426 -24.18 -0.31 -10.52
CA LEU A 426 -25.31 -0.43 -11.44
C LEU A 426 -26.52 -1.10 -10.78
N ALA A 427 -26.30 -2.12 -9.96
CA ALA A 427 -27.37 -2.77 -9.21
C ALA A 427 -28.00 -1.80 -8.19
N CYS A 428 -27.19 -0.98 -7.50
CA CYS A 428 -27.67 0.09 -6.63
C CYS A 428 -28.50 1.13 -7.38
N GLU A 429 -28.08 1.54 -8.58
CA GLU A 429 -28.79 2.51 -9.40
C GLU A 429 -30.17 1.99 -9.86
N GLU A 430 -30.25 0.69 -10.14
CA GLU A 430 -31.52 0.02 -10.48
C GLU A 430 -32.38 -0.31 -9.23
N GLY A 431 -31.88 -0.13 -8.01
CA GLY A 431 -32.54 -0.51 -6.76
C GLY A 431 -32.71 -2.03 -6.62
N ALA A 432 -31.79 -2.80 -7.20
CA ALA A 432 -31.84 -4.26 -7.19
C ALA A 432 -31.39 -4.82 -5.84
N GLU A 433 -32.05 -5.87 -5.35
CA GLU A 433 -31.71 -6.56 -4.10
C GLU A 433 -30.36 -7.29 -4.22
N TYR A 434 -30.06 -7.86 -5.41
CA TYR A 434 -28.81 -8.59 -5.69
C TYR A 434 -28.18 -8.14 -7.00
N THR A 435 -26.85 -8.22 -7.07
CA THR A 435 -26.10 -7.98 -8.30
C THR A 435 -26.11 -9.23 -9.17
N THR A 436 -26.76 -9.15 -10.33
CA THR A 436 -26.99 -10.27 -11.24
C THR A 436 -26.04 -10.27 -12.44
N SER A 437 -26.08 -11.33 -13.27
CA SER A 437 -25.31 -11.43 -14.51
C SER A 437 -25.54 -10.25 -15.46
N ARG A 438 -26.75 -9.67 -15.48
CA ARG A 438 -27.10 -8.50 -16.30
C ARG A 438 -26.24 -7.28 -15.92
N HIS A 439 -26.13 -7.01 -14.62
CA HIS A 439 -25.32 -5.90 -14.11
C HIS A 439 -23.83 -6.10 -14.41
N VAL A 440 -23.31 -7.30 -14.24
CA VAL A 440 -21.91 -7.63 -14.57
C VAL A 440 -21.61 -7.48 -16.06
N LEU A 441 -22.52 -7.92 -16.93
CA LEU A 441 -22.36 -7.77 -18.37
C LEU A 441 -22.44 -6.31 -18.82
N ALA A 442 -23.30 -5.50 -18.18
CA ALA A 442 -23.35 -4.05 -18.40
C ALA A 442 -22.06 -3.37 -17.90
N ALA A 443 -21.63 -3.70 -16.69
CA ALA A 443 -20.37 -3.21 -16.11
C ALA A 443 -19.17 -3.51 -17.01
N ARG A 444 -19.08 -4.70 -17.59
CA ARG A 444 -18.01 -5.08 -18.52
C ARG A 444 -17.95 -4.18 -19.78
N LYS A 445 -19.10 -3.69 -20.24
CA LYS A 445 -19.14 -2.75 -21.38
C LYS A 445 -18.62 -1.36 -20.98
N ILE A 446 -18.94 -0.91 -19.77
CA ILE A 446 -18.53 0.40 -19.24
C ILE A 446 -17.05 0.37 -18.84
N ALA A 447 -16.61 -0.69 -18.19
CA ALA A 447 -15.24 -0.87 -17.67
C ALA A 447 -14.24 -1.39 -18.73
N LYS A 448 -14.47 -1.13 -20.02
CA LYS A 448 -13.49 -1.48 -21.06
C LYS A 448 -12.19 -0.71 -20.86
N PRO A 449 -11.03 -1.37 -20.90
CA PRO A 449 -9.74 -0.69 -20.94
C PRO A 449 -9.66 0.33 -22.06
N LEU A 450 -8.93 1.42 -21.86
CA LEU A 450 -8.79 2.49 -22.86
C LEU A 450 -8.25 1.95 -24.19
N GLU A 451 -7.31 1.02 -24.11
CA GLU A 451 -6.72 0.33 -25.26
C GLU A 451 -7.79 -0.37 -26.12
N GLN A 452 -8.72 -1.06 -25.46
CA GLN A 452 -9.81 -1.71 -26.16
C GLN A 452 -10.81 -0.70 -26.75
N GLN A 453 -11.08 0.40 -26.05
CA GLN A 453 -11.93 1.47 -26.59
C GLN A 453 -11.29 2.13 -27.83
N VAL A 454 -9.98 2.34 -27.83
CA VAL A 454 -9.24 2.86 -28.99
C VAL A 454 -9.27 1.87 -30.15
N ALA A 455 -9.07 0.58 -29.87
CA ALA A 455 -9.16 -0.47 -30.89
C ALA A 455 -10.57 -0.56 -31.52
N ASP A 456 -11.62 -0.51 -30.69
CA ASP A 456 -13.01 -0.51 -31.16
C ASP A 456 -13.27 0.68 -32.12
N ARG A 457 -12.83 1.89 -31.75
CA ARG A 457 -12.95 3.08 -32.60
C ARG A 457 -12.14 2.98 -33.91
N MET A 458 -10.95 2.37 -33.86
CA MET A 458 -10.16 2.12 -35.06
C MET A 458 -10.88 1.14 -36.01
N ILE A 459 -11.55 0.11 -35.46
CA ILE A 459 -12.33 -0.85 -36.24
C ILE A 459 -13.53 -0.15 -36.87
N GLU A 460 -14.31 0.62 -36.10
CA GLU A 460 -15.44 1.42 -36.61
C GLU A 460 -15.01 2.31 -37.77
N ARG A 461 -13.93 3.08 -37.58
CA ARG A 461 -13.40 3.97 -38.63
C ARG A 461 -12.97 3.21 -39.88
N ARG A 462 -12.40 2.01 -39.77
CA ARG A 462 -12.03 1.17 -40.91
C ARG A 462 -13.25 0.56 -41.60
N GLN A 463 -14.31 0.30 -40.86
CA GLN A 463 -15.60 -0.15 -41.45
C GLN A 463 -16.23 0.97 -42.26
N GLU A 464 -16.24 2.22 -41.78
CA GLU A 464 -16.75 3.38 -42.51
C GLU A 464 -16.05 3.57 -43.85
N TYR A 465 -14.76 3.32 -43.94
CA TYR A 465 -13.99 3.37 -45.20
C TYR A 465 -14.08 2.09 -46.03
N SER A 466 -14.96 1.13 -45.69
CA SER A 466 -15.09 -0.17 -46.37
C SER A 466 -13.77 -0.96 -46.46
N LEU A 467 -12.81 -0.69 -45.54
CA LEU A 467 -11.56 -1.41 -45.49
C LEU A 467 -11.73 -2.83 -44.91
N ILE A 468 -12.75 -3.05 -44.13
CA ILE A 468 -13.11 -4.36 -43.55
C ILE A 468 -14.42 -4.83 -44.16
N VAL A 469 -14.43 -6.05 -44.70
CA VAL A 469 -15.58 -6.67 -45.31
C VAL A 469 -16.12 -7.74 -44.38
N ASN A 470 -17.36 -7.54 -43.88
CA ASN A 470 -17.99 -8.45 -42.92
C ASN A 470 -18.87 -9.53 -43.56
N SER A 471 -19.18 -9.40 -44.86
CA SER A 471 -20.04 -10.34 -45.55
C SER A 471 -19.58 -10.52 -47.00
N GLY A 472 -19.86 -11.70 -47.58
CA GLY A 472 -19.46 -12.06 -48.91
C GLY A 472 -18.00 -12.55 -49.02
N ASN A 473 -17.62 -12.98 -50.23
CA ASN A 473 -16.30 -13.49 -50.57
C ASN A 473 -15.59 -12.53 -51.53
N ARG A 474 -14.31 -12.24 -51.27
CA ARG A 474 -13.50 -11.45 -52.18
C ARG A 474 -12.18 -12.18 -52.42
N ILE A 475 -11.86 -12.47 -53.68
CA ILE A 475 -10.62 -13.14 -54.04
C ILE A 475 -9.46 -12.20 -53.79
N GLY A 476 -8.37 -12.74 -53.20
CA GLY A 476 -7.16 -11.96 -52.88
C GLY A 476 -7.26 -11.05 -51.64
N ARG A 477 -8.33 -11.19 -50.84
CA ARG A 477 -8.50 -10.38 -49.62
C ARG A 477 -9.04 -11.21 -48.47
N VAL A 478 -8.38 -11.06 -47.27
CA VAL A 478 -8.82 -11.67 -46.03
C VAL A 478 -8.72 -10.65 -44.88
N ASN A 479 -9.55 -10.80 -43.86
CA ASN A 479 -9.42 -10.05 -42.63
C ASN A 479 -8.41 -10.75 -41.72
N GLY A 480 -7.23 -10.19 -41.56
CA GLY A 480 -6.23 -10.64 -40.64
C GLY A 480 -6.52 -10.14 -39.22
N LEU A 481 -6.27 -10.98 -38.23
CA LEU A 481 -6.35 -10.62 -36.81
C LEU A 481 -4.93 -10.43 -36.26
N ALA A 482 -4.68 -9.29 -35.63
CA ALA A 482 -3.42 -9.01 -34.96
C ALA A 482 -3.70 -8.66 -33.50
N VAL A 483 -2.73 -8.98 -32.64
CA VAL A 483 -2.77 -8.62 -31.22
C VAL A 483 -1.77 -7.50 -30.99
N LEU A 484 -2.23 -6.41 -30.43
CA LEU A 484 -1.39 -5.33 -29.91
C LEU A 484 -1.02 -5.73 -28.49
N GLY A 485 0.27 -5.94 -28.24
CA GLY A 485 0.80 -6.37 -26.94
C GLY A 485 1.62 -5.27 -26.26
N ALA A 486 2.32 -5.66 -25.21
CA ALA A 486 3.16 -4.78 -24.39
C ALA A 486 4.24 -4.02 -25.19
N ASP A 487 4.73 -4.60 -26.30
CA ASP A 487 5.71 -3.96 -27.19
C ASP A 487 5.17 -2.68 -27.86
N SER A 488 3.85 -2.49 -27.85
CA SER A 488 3.17 -1.29 -28.35
C SER A 488 2.95 -0.21 -27.27
N GLY A 489 3.53 -0.36 -26.08
CA GLY A 489 3.35 0.55 -24.95
C GLY A 489 1.97 0.44 -24.28
N LEU A 490 1.22 -0.62 -24.57
CA LEU A 490 -0.10 -0.89 -24.00
C LEU A 490 0.02 -1.81 -22.78
N SER A 491 -0.70 -1.49 -21.74
CA SER A 491 -0.72 -2.29 -20.49
C SER A 491 -1.54 -3.57 -20.62
N ASP A 492 -2.39 -3.69 -21.62
CA ASP A 492 -3.26 -4.86 -21.86
C ASP A 492 -3.25 -5.26 -23.34
N TYR A 493 -3.54 -6.54 -23.60
CA TYR A 493 -3.64 -7.05 -24.97
C TYR A 493 -4.95 -6.61 -25.61
N SER A 494 -4.87 -5.99 -26.80
CA SER A 494 -6.03 -5.62 -27.60
C SER A 494 -5.97 -6.27 -28.97
N GLY A 495 -7.10 -6.77 -29.44
CA GLY A 495 -7.23 -7.32 -30.80
C GLY A 495 -7.51 -6.21 -31.82
N ILE A 496 -6.78 -6.24 -32.94
CA ILE A 496 -7.04 -5.35 -34.07
C ILE A 496 -7.29 -6.18 -35.34
N MET A 497 -8.22 -5.72 -36.16
CA MET A 497 -8.50 -6.33 -37.43
C MET A 497 -7.83 -5.53 -38.56
N LEU A 498 -7.07 -6.21 -39.41
CA LEU A 498 -6.34 -5.64 -40.52
C LEU A 498 -6.73 -6.32 -41.84
N PRO A 499 -7.02 -5.57 -42.90
CA PRO A 499 -7.21 -6.20 -44.22
C PRO A 499 -5.84 -6.65 -44.74
N VAL A 500 -5.76 -7.89 -45.18
CA VAL A 500 -4.61 -8.46 -45.90
C VAL A 500 -5.02 -8.65 -47.34
N GLU A 501 -4.33 -7.98 -48.27
CA GLU A 501 -4.64 -8.06 -49.72
C GLU A 501 -3.46 -8.67 -50.45
N ALA A 502 -3.74 -9.62 -51.31
CA ALA A 502 -2.78 -10.23 -52.23
C ALA A 502 -3.10 -9.86 -53.68
N LEU A 503 -2.17 -9.23 -54.32
CA LEU A 503 -2.29 -8.82 -55.75
C LEU A 503 -1.27 -9.54 -56.58
N VAL A 504 -1.72 -10.15 -57.66
CA VAL A 504 -0.84 -10.79 -58.63
C VAL A 504 -0.69 -9.89 -59.84
N THR A 505 0.53 -9.52 -60.16
CA THR A 505 0.86 -8.70 -61.32
C THR A 505 1.77 -9.48 -62.29
N PRO A 506 1.66 -9.26 -63.59
CA PRO A 506 2.61 -9.85 -64.54
C PRO A 506 4.03 -9.45 -64.24
N SER A 507 4.96 -10.41 -64.20
CA SER A 507 6.39 -10.14 -64.00
C SER A 507 7.10 -9.95 -65.33
N LEU A 508 7.96 -8.94 -65.42
CA LEU A 508 8.83 -8.70 -66.55
C LEU A 508 10.08 -9.58 -66.55
N SER A 509 10.34 -10.34 -65.49
CA SER A 509 11.46 -11.26 -65.34
C SER A 509 10.99 -12.69 -65.22
N SER A 510 11.83 -13.65 -65.63
CA SER A 510 11.55 -15.07 -65.64
C SER A 510 11.39 -15.75 -64.27
N GLY A 511 11.40 -15.02 -63.19
CA GLY A 511 11.19 -15.50 -61.81
C GLY A 511 10.18 -14.59 -61.08
N GLY A 512 9.17 -15.20 -60.48
CA GLY A 512 8.23 -14.48 -59.61
C GLY A 512 8.96 -13.96 -58.34
N LYS A 513 8.55 -12.82 -57.84
CA LYS A 513 9.00 -12.30 -56.56
C LYS A 513 7.83 -11.92 -55.68
N VAL A 514 7.88 -12.30 -54.41
CA VAL A 514 6.88 -11.89 -53.42
C VAL A 514 7.35 -10.62 -52.71
N TYR A 515 6.56 -9.56 -52.82
CA TYR A 515 6.82 -8.31 -52.13
C TYR A 515 5.78 -8.11 -51.03
N ALA A 516 6.21 -8.06 -49.78
CA ALA A 516 5.36 -7.71 -48.64
C ALA A 516 5.55 -6.23 -48.34
N THR A 517 4.45 -5.46 -48.41
CA THR A 517 4.43 -4.01 -48.17
C THR A 517 3.53 -3.69 -46.97
N GLY A 518 3.57 -2.42 -46.44
CA GLY A 518 2.68 -1.98 -45.37
C GLY A 518 3.35 -1.80 -44.01
N GLY A 519 4.68 -1.53 -43.98
CA GLY A 519 5.38 -1.28 -42.70
C GLY A 519 5.49 -2.50 -41.80
N LEU A 520 5.54 -3.70 -42.41
CA LEU A 520 5.66 -4.97 -41.70
C LEU A 520 6.97 -5.06 -40.90
N SER A 521 6.87 -5.55 -39.67
CA SER A 521 8.06 -5.94 -38.88
C SER A 521 8.85 -7.06 -39.61
N ASP A 522 10.12 -7.22 -39.25
CA ASP A 522 10.98 -8.25 -39.88
C ASP A 522 10.42 -9.65 -39.63
N LEU A 523 9.81 -9.89 -38.47
CA LEU A 523 9.15 -11.15 -38.14
C LEU A 523 7.94 -11.43 -39.07
N ALA A 524 7.17 -10.41 -39.44
CA ALA A 524 6.07 -10.57 -40.38
C ALA A 524 6.54 -10.81 -41.82
N LYS A 525 7.65 -10.19 -42.25
CA LYS A 525 8.29 -10.46 -43.54
C LYS A 525 8.82 -11.90 -43.62
N GLU A 526 9.45 -12.37 -42.55
CA GLU A 526 9.92 -13.76 -42.41
C GLU A 526 8.74 -14.74 -42.49
N SER A 527 7.61 -14.41 -41.83
CA SER A 527 6.38 -15.22 -41.90
C SER A 527 5.85 -15.35 -43.34
N VAL A 528 5.87 -14.27 -44.14
CA VAL A 528 5.48 -14.31 -45.56
C VAL A 528 6.39 -15.23 -46.36
N THR A 529 7.71 -15.18 -46.13
CA THR A 529 8.70 -16.05 -46.78
C THR A 529 8.44 -17.52 -46.43
N ASN A 530 8.21 -17.82 -45.15
CA ASN A 530 7.92 -19.18 -44.68
C ASN A 530 6.62 -19.73 -45.28
N VAL A 531 5.56 -18.92 -45.34
CA VAL A 531 4.29 -19.30 -45.96
C VAL A 531 4.47 -19.56 -47.45
N SER A 532 5.25 -18.75 -48.17
CA SER A 532 5.56 -18.95 -49.57
C SER A 532 6.27 -20.31 -49.80
N ALA A 533 7.22 -20.66 -48.94
CA ALA A 533 7.92 -21.96 -49.00
C ALA A 533 6.96 -23.14 -48.72
N VAL A 534 6.02 -23.00 -47.78
CA VAL A 534 4.98 -24.02 -47.49
C VAL A 534 4.06 -24.21 -48.68
N ILE A 535 3.59 -23.12 -49.30
CA ILE A 535 2.72 -23.17 -50.48
C ILE A 535 3.44 -23.87 -51.65
N LYS A 536 4.71 -23.53 -51.91
CA LYS A 536 5.55 -24.21 -52.92
C LYS A 536 5.63 -25.70 -52.65
N LYS A 537 5.85 -26.12 -51.38
CA LYS A 537 5.90 -27.54 -51.01
C LYS A 537 4.56 -28.26 -51.24
N LEU A 538 3.44 -27.60 -50.95
CA LEU A 538 2.12 -28.21 -51.05
C LEU A 538 1.58 -28.24 -52.49
N THR A 539 1.85 -27.22 -53.28
CA THR A 539 1.28 -27.06 -54.63
C THR A 539 2.22 -27.50 -55.75
N GLY A 540 3.51 -27.69 -55.46
CA GLY A 540 4.54 -27.97 -56.47
C GLY A 540 4.80 -26.81 -57.44
N LYS A 541 4.17 -25.67 -57.25
CA LYS A 541 4.33 -24.46 -58.06
C LYS A 541 5.28 -23.49 -57.39
N ASP A 542 6.14 -22.90 -58.20
CA ASP A 542 7.03 -21.84 -57.76
C ASP A 542 6.25 -20.57 -57.52
N VAL A 543 6.17 -20.10 -56.29
CA VAL A 543 5.47 -18.88 -55.84
C VAL A 543 6.47 -17.75 -55.60
N SER A 544 7.75 -18.03 -55.79
CA SER A 544 8.85 -17.06 -55.62
C SER A 544 9.29 -16.45 -56.92
#